data_364234bb803bc62d89412edad2ae6f10
#
_entry.id   364234bb803bc62d89412edad2ae6f10
#
_cell.length_a   1.000
_cell.length_b   1.000
_cell.length_c   1.000
_cell.angle_alpha   90.00
_cell.angle_beta   90.00
_cell.angle_gamma   90.00
#
_symmetry.space_group_name_H-M   'P 1'
#
loop_
_entity.id
_entity.type
_entity.pdbx_description
1 polymer ?
#
loop_
_entity_poly.entity_id
_entity_poly.type
_entity_poly.pdbx_seq_one_letter_code
_entity_poly.pdbx_strand_id
1 'polypeptide(L)'
;MIFASTLAKMGLNYMSLLTPSKAPFYGIVLGNSSTPIGSVTLPVTFDTEQNFQTEYIKFEAADFESSYHVILGRPMLAKFMAVPYYVYLLLKMPGNIGVLSLQGDLLKSFKCDKEEIDYAATIRVSSSVSEILAAAKKL
;
A
#
# COMPACT_ATOMS: atom_id res chain seq x y z
N MET A 1 -0.83 4.03 -2.44
CA MET A 1 -1.87 3.75 -1.42
C MET A 1 -1.25 3.70 -0.04
N ILE A 2 -1.85 4.35 0.92
CA ILE A 2 -1.42 4.32 2.32
C ILE A 2 -2.57 3.79 3.19
N PHE A 3 -2.25 2.97 4.19
CA PHE A 3 -3.27 2.44 5.08
C PHE A 3 -3.57 3.41 6.23
N ALA A 4 -4.83 3.49 6.64
CA ALA A 4 -5.26 4.37 7.72
C ALA A 4 -4.49 4.10 9.03
N SER A 5 -4.19 2.84 9.32
CA SER A 5 -3.38 2.45 10.48
C SER A 5 -1.97 3.04 10.43
N THR A 6 -1.38 3.18 9.23
CA THR A 6 -0.07 3.81 9.05
C THR A 6 -0.13 5.30 9.38
N LEU A 7 -1.15 6.00 8.90
CA LEU A 7 -1.36 7.41 9.20
C LEU A 7 -1.55 7.64 10.70
N ALA A 8 -2.31 6.76 11.36
CA ALA A 8 -2.50 6.81 12.81
C ALA A 8 -1.19 6.61 13.57
N LYS A 9 -0.36 5.65 13.16
CA LYS A 9 0.95 5.39 13.77
C LYS A 9 1.93 6.55 13.61
N MET A 10 1.77 7.33 12.54
CA MET A 10 2.56 8.55 12.32
C MET A 10 2.16 9.71 13.23
N GLY A 11 1.11 9.55 14.04
CA GLY A 11 0.61 10.59 14.92
C GLY A 11 -0.17 11.70 14.22
N LEU A 12 -0.58 11.47 12.97
CA LEU A 12 -1.33 12.46 12.21
C LEU A 12 -2.83 12.38 12.50
N ASN A 13 -3.46 13.55 12.65
CA ASN A 13 -4.92 13.63 12.61
C ASN A 13 -5.37 13.55 11.15
N TYR A 14 -5.32 12.34 10.59
CA TYR A 14 -5.49 12.12 9.16
C TYR A 14 -6.89 12.46 8.66
N MET A 15 -7.92 12.34 9.50
CA MET A 15 -9.29 12.66 9.09
C MET A 15 -9.46 14.12 8.65
N SER A 16 -8.71 15.04 9.28
CA SER A 16 -8.72 16.45 8.88
C SER A 16 -7.85 16.75 7.65
N LEU A 17 -6.93 15.84 7.31
CA LEU A 17 -6.00 15.99 6.18
C LEU A 17 -6.52 15.37 4.89
N LEU A 18 -7.50 14.46 4.98
CA LEU A 18 -8.01 13.74 3.82
C LEU A 18 -8.90 14.63 2.96
N THR A 19 -8.66 14.61 1.66
CA THR A 19 -9.57 15.14 0.64
C THR A 19 -10.40 14.01 0.07
N PRO A 20 -11.69 14.24 -0.29
CA PRO A 20 -12.51 13.20 -0.88
C PRO A 20 -11.89 12.62 -2.14
N SER A 21 -11.96 11.30 -2.28
CA SER A 21 -11.50 10.58 -3.46
C SER A 21 -12.61 9.69 -3.97
N LYS A 22 -12.77 9.65 -5.31
CA LYS A 22 -13.78 8.82 -5.97
C LYS A 22 -13.18 7.63 -6.73
N ALA A 23 -11.85 7.54 -6.78
CA ALA A 23 -11.16 6.48 -7.51
C ALA A 23 -11.21 5.17 -6.73
N PRO A 24 -11.86 4.10 -7.23
CA PRO A 24 -11.88 2.82 -6.54
C PRO A 24 -10.52 2.12 -6.61
N PHE A 25 -10.22 1.31 -5.60
CA PHE A 25 -9.08 0.41 -5.64
C PHE A 25 -9.46 -0.87 -6.36
N TYR A 26 -8.61 -1.32 -7.27
CA TYR A 26 -8.79 -2.57 -8.00
C TYR A 26 -7.65 -3.54 -7.71
N GLY A 27 -7.97 -4.82 -7.57
CA GLY A 27 -6.99 -5.89 -7.48
C GLY A 27 -6.27 -6.02 -6.15
N ILE A 28 -6.61 -5.22 -5.15
CA ILE A 28 -5.96 -5.25 -3.84
C ILE A 28 -6.67 -6.23 -2.90
N VAL A 29 -7.99 -6.30 -2.98
CA VAL A 29 -8.80 -7.32 -2.32
C VAL A 29 -9.46 -8.14 -3.42
N LEU A 30 -9.18 -9.45 -3.45
CA LEU A 30 -9.67 -10.35 -4.48
C LEU A 30 -11.20 -10.36 -4.55
N GLY A 31 -11.73 -9.96 -5.70
CA GLY A 31 -13.16 -9.98 -5.99
C GLY A 31 -13.96 -8.76 -5.57
N ASN A 32 -13.36 -7.77 -4.90
CA ASN A 32 -14.05 -6.55 -4.49
C ASN A 32 -13.26 -5.30 -4.90
N SER A 33 -13.97 -4.32 -5.45
CA SER A 33 -13.46 -2.96 -5.52
C SER A 33 -13.71 -2.29 -4.18
N SER A 34 -12.73 -1.60 -3.65
CA SER A 34 -12.84 -0.83 -2.42
C SER A 34 -12.67 0.65 -2.73
N THR A 35 -13.50 1.49 -2.11
CA THR A 35 -13.38 2.93 -2.26
C THR A 35 -12.42 3.47 -1.19
N PRO A 36 -11.47 4.34 -1.56
CA PRO A 36 -10.62 4.97 -0.57
C PRO A 36 -11.42 5.90 0.36
N ILE A 37 -10.97 6.05 1.60
CA ILE A 37 -11.56 6.98 2.55
C ILE A 37 -11.20 8.44 2.25
N GLY A 38 -10.25 8.66 1.36
CA GLY A 38 -9.82 9.96 0.90
C GLY A 38 -8.39 9.91 0.38
N SER A 39 -7.84 11.05 0.04
CA SER A 39 -6.45 11.18 -0.39
C SER A 39 -5.70 12.18 0.47
N VAL A 40 -4.39 12.00 0.59
CA VAL A 40 -3.49 12.87 1.33
C VAL A 40 -2.18 13.02 0.58
N THR A 41 -1.64 14.23 0.54
CA THR A 41 -0.32 14.49 -0.05
C THR A 41 0.71 14.62 1.06
N LEU A 42 1.73 13.80 1.01
CA LEU A 42 2.79 13.76 2.01
C LEU A 42 4.16 13.85 1.34
N PRO A 43 5.14 14.50 2.00
CA PRO A 43 6.53 14.41 1.56
C PRO A 43 7.06 13.01 1.85
N VAL A 44 7.68 12.42 0.86
CA VAL A 44 8.31 11.10 0.96
C VAL A 44 9.78 11.24 0.64
N THR A 45 10.64 10.80 1.55
CA THR A 45 12.08 10.82 1.37
C THR A 45 12.61 9.39 1.36
N PHE A 46 13.35 9.07 0.32
CA PHE A 46 14.21 7.89 0.31
C PHE A 46 15.64 8.34 0.54
N ASP A 47 16.32 7.72 1.47
CA ASP A 47 17.67 8.14 1.84
C ASP A 47 18.59 6.96 2.18
N THR A 48 19.87 7.22 1.97
CA THR A 48 20.98 6.48 2.54
C THR A 48 21.84 7.49 3.29
N GLU A 49 22.91 7.05 3.95
CA GLU A 49 23.76 7.94 4.78
C GLU A 49 24.22 9.22 4.04
N GLN A 50 24.41 9.16 2.73
CA GLN A 50 25.02 10.25 1.97
C GLN A 50 24.18 10.76 0.80
N ASN A 51 23.03 10.11 0.54
CA ASN A 51 22.25 10.40 -0.66
C ASN A 51 20.76 10.35 -0.35
N PHE A 52 19.97 11.23 -0.98
CA PHE A 52 18.54 11.24 -0.75
C PHE A 52 17.78 11.82 -1.96
N GLN A 53 16.47 11.53 -2.00
CA GLN A 53 15.52 12.20 -2.87
C GLN A 53 14.19 12.36 -2.13
N THR A 54 13.61 13.55 -2.22
CA THR A 54 12.31 13.86 -1.61
C THR A 54 11.34 14.32 -2.68
N GLU A 55 10.12 13.78 -2.64
CA GLU A 55 9.01 14.19 -3.49
C GLU A 55 7.71 14.24 -2.70
N TYR A 56 6.80 15.14 -3.08
CA TYR A 56 5.45 15.15 -2.55
C TYR A 56 4.60 14.14 -3.32
N ILE A 57 4.04 13.19 -2.60
CA ILE A 57 3.27 12.08 -3.19
C ILE A 57 1.83 12.15 -2.69
N LYS A 58 0.89 12.07 -3.62
CA LYS A 58 -0.53 11.93 -3.31
C LYS A 58 -0.83 10.45 -3.09
N PHE A 59 -1.28 10.13 -1.87
CA PHE A 59 -1.69 8.79 -1.50
C PHE A 59 -3.21 8.69 -1.42
N GLU A 60 -3.76 7.62 -1.97
CA GLU A 60 -5.11 7.19 -1.64
C GLU A 60 -5.07 6.42 -0.32
N ALA A 61 -5.92 6.79 0.62
CA ALA A 61 -5.97 6.17 1.94
C ALA A 61 -6.98 5.04 1.97
N ALA A 62 -6.57 3.90 2.50
CA ALA A 62 -7.38 2.70 2.62
C ALA A 62 -7.64 2.35 4.08
N ASP A 63 -8.89 1.97 4.39
CA ASP A 63 -9.29 1.57 5.73
C ASP A 63 -9.60 0.07 5.76
N PHE A 64 -8.58 -0.73 5.55
CA PHE A 64 -8.64 -2.18 5.76
C PHE A 64 -7.28 -2.68 6.24
N GLU A 65 -7.27 -3.86 6.86
CA GLU A 65 -6.05 -4.43 7.42
C GLU A 65 -5.10 -4.95 6.34
N SER A 66 -3.83 -4.67 6.55
CA SER A 66 -2.75 -5.18 5.71
C SER A 66 -1.47 -5.31 6.51
N SER A 67 -0.62 -6.24 6.11
CA SER A 67 0.74 -6.36 6.64
C SER A 67 1.67 -5.28 6.12
N TYR A 68 1.27 -4.61 5.05
CA TYR A 68 2.02 -3.49 4.48
C TYR A 68 1.59 -2.18 5.12
N HIS A 69 2.52 -1.24 5.20
CA HIS A 69 2.22 0.11 5.66
C HIS A 69 1.79 1.02 4.51
N VAL A 70 2.42 0.84 3.36
CA VAL A 70 2.22 1.64 2.15
C VAL A 70 2.43 0.73 0.95
N ILE A 71 1.66 0.95 -0.10
CA ILE A 71 1.90 0.31 -1.40
C ILE A 71 2.26 1.42 -2.38
N LEU A 72 3.44 1.30 -2.98
CA LEU A 72 3.98 2.29 -3.90
C LEU A 72 3.59 1.90 -5.33
N GLY A 73 2.80 2.76 -5.96
CA GLY A 73 2.30 2.53 -7.31
C GLY A 73 3.17 3.16 -8.40
N ARG A 74 2.78 2.94 -9.64
CA ARG A 74 3.47 3.48 -10.82
C ARG A 74 3.60 5.00 -10.82
N PRO A 75 2.59 5.80 -10.43
CA PRO A 75 2.74 7.25 -10.40
C PRO A 75 3.85 7.72 -9.47
N MET A 76 4.02 7.06 -8.33
CA MET A 76 5.08 7.35 -7.38
C MET A 76 6.45 6.98 -7.98
N LEU A 77 6.57 5.78 -8.57
CA LEU A 77 7.80 5.35 -9.24
C LEU A 77 8.21 6.34 -10.34
N ALA A 78 7.24 6.78 -11.14
CA ALA A 78 7.50 7.77 -12.19
C ALA A 78 7.98 9.10 -11.63
N LYS A 79 7.38 9.57 -10.55
CA LYS A 79 7.75 10.85 -9.93
C LYS A 79 9.17 10.83 -9.36
N PHE A 80 9.60 9.73 -8.79
CA PHE A 80 10.98 9.53 -8.33
C PHE A 80 11.94 9.12 -9.43
N MET A 81 11.46 8.87 -10.65
CA MET A 81 12.23 8.22 -11.72
C MET A 81 12.87 6.91 -11.21
N ALA A 82 12.10 6.16 -10.44
CA ALA A 82 12.56 4.96 -9.77
C ALA A 82 12.35 3.71 -10.62
N VAL A 83 13.34 2.83 -10.62
CA VAL A 83 13.29 1.55 -11.34
C VAL A 83 13.43 0.42 -10.32
N PRO A 84 12.40 -0.43 -10.18
CA PRO A 84 12.50 -1.62 -9.34
C PRO A 84 13.18 -2.77 -10.08
N TYR A 85 14.05 -3.47 -9.38
CA TYR A 85 14.68 -4.71 -9.81
C TYR A 85 14.15 -5.82 -8.91
N TYR A 86 13.08 -6.47 -9.30
CA TYR A 86 12.34 -7.39 -8.45
C TYR A 86 13.14 -8.62 -8.02
N VAL A 87 13.97 -9.15 -8.90
CA VAL A 87 14.78 -10.35 -8.60
C VAL A 87 15.80 -10.05 -7.50
N TYR A 88 16.38 -8.86 -7.52
CA TYR A 88 17.40 -8.45 -6.54
C TYR A 88 16.82 -7.66 -5.36
N LEU A 89 15.53 -7.38 -5.38
CA LEU A 89 14.84 -6.52 -4.41
C LEU A 89 15.55 -5.16 -4.23
N LEU A 90 15.91 -4.57 -5.36
CA LEU A 90 16.53 -3.25 -5.40
C LEU A 90 15.56 -2.22 -5.97
N LEU A 91 15.60 -1.03 -5.41
CA LEU A 91 14.94 0.15 -5.98
C LEU A 91 16.01 1.19 -6.23
N LYS A 92 16.16 1.61 -7.49
CA LYS A 92 17.14 2.62 -7.88
C LYS A 92 16.44 3.87 -8.39
N MET A 93 16.95 5.02 -7.98
CA MET A 93 16.44 6.33 -8.39
C MET A 93 17.56 7.37 -8.38
N PRO A 94 17.38 8.50 -9.09
CA PRO A 94 18.32 9.61 -8.94
C PRO A 94 18.27 10.16 -7.53
N GLY A 95 19.42 10.44 -6.95
CA GLY A 95 19.54 11.16 -5.69
C GLY A 95 20.23 12.49 -5.90
N ASN A 96 20.50 13.21 -4.83
CA ASN A 96 21.27 14.47 -4.91
C ASN A 96 22.76 14.23 -5.23
N ILE A 97 23.25 13.02 -4.99
CA ILE A 97 24.62 12.61 -5.33
C ILE A 97 24.56 11.29 -6.12
N GLY A 98 24.32 11.38 -7.42
CA GLY A 98 24.26 10.20 -8.29
C GLY A 98 23.07 9.30 -8.01
N VAL A 99 23.23 8.01 -8.25
CA VAL A 99 22.18 7.00 -8.11
C VAL A 99 22.00 6.59 -6.64
N LEU A 100 20.77 6.70 -6.17
CA LEU A 100 20.34 6.18 -4.89
C LEU A 100 19.84 4.75 -5.07
N SER A 101 20.41 3.80 -4.34
CA SER A 101 19.99 2.39 -4.37
C SER A 101 19.49 1.97 -3.00
N LEU A 102 18.28 1.41 -2.97
CA LEU A 102 17.65 0.90 -1.76
C LEU A 102 17.49 -0.61 -1.86
N GLN A 103 17.93 -1.32 -0.82
CA GLN A 103 17.83 -2.77 -0.74
C GLN A 103 16.57 -3.17 0.03
N GLY A 104 15.76 -4.06 -0.56
CA GLY A 104 14.64 -4.67 0.13
C GLY A 104 15.08 -5.78 1.09
N ASP A 105 14.16 -6.16 1.96
CA ASP A 105 14.37 -7.26 2.93
C ASP A 105 13.60 -8.50 2.43
N LEU A 106 14.33 -9.55 2.05
CA LEU A 106 13.75 -10.76 1.48
C LEU A 106 12.84 -11.48 2.48
N LEU A 107 13.25 -11.59 3.73
CA LEU A 107 12.47 -12.30 4.75
C LEU A 107 11.18 -11.56 5.09
N LYS A 108 11.26 -10.24 5.27
CA LYS A 108 10.08 -9.41 5.51
C LYS A 108 9.14 -9.40 4.31
N SER A 109 9.66 -9.34 3.10
CA SER A 109 8.86 -9.40 1.87
C SER A 109 8.09 -10.71 1.77
N PHE A 110 8.75 -11.82 2.03
CA PHE A 110 8.12 -13.15 2.02
C PHE A 110 7.03 -13.26 3.09
N LYS A 111 7.32 -12.81 4.30
CA LYS A 111 6.38 -12.84 5.42
C LYS A 111 5.13 -12.01 5.12
N CYS A 112 5.30 -10.78 4.65
CA CYS A 112 4.18 -9.91 4.30
C CYS A 112 3.32 -10.50 3.19
N ASP A 113 3.94 -11.05 2.16
CA ASP A 113 3.24 -11.69 1.04
C ASP A 113 2.39 -12.87 1.53
N LYS A 114 2.95 -13.72 2.38
CA LYS A 114 2.24 -14.85 2.97
C LYS A 114 1.07 -14.39 3.85
N GLU A 115 1.24 -13.39 4.68
CA GLU A 115 0.18 -12.84 5.53
C GLU A 115 -0.96 -12.26 4.70
N GLU A 116 -0.68 -11.57 3.59
CA GLU A 116 -1.70 -11.06 2.68
C GLU A 116 -2.48 -12.18 2.00
N ILE A 117 -1.81 -13.24 1.59
CA ILE A 117 -2.46 -14.42 0.98
C ILE A 117 -3.38 -15.08 2.01
N ASP A 118 -2.92 -15.29 3.24
CA ASP A 118 -3.71 -15.89 4.31
C ASP A 118 -4.92 -15.01 4.66
N TYR A 119 -4.75 -13.70 4.71
CA TYR A 119 -5.84 -12.74 4.95
C TYR A 119 -6.90 -12.79 3.84
N ALA A 120 -6.48 -12.79 2.60
CA ALA A 120 -7.40 -12.89 1.44
C ALA A 120 -8.18 -14.21 1.46
N ALA A 121 -7.54 -15.32 1.80
CA ALA A 121 -8.18 -16.62 1.96
C ALA A 121 -9.23 -16.62 3.06
N THR A 122 -8.93 -15.98 4.21
CA THR A 122 -9.87 -15.84 5.33
C THR A 122 -11.12 -15.05 4.93
N ILE A 123 -10.95 -13.94 4.20
CA ILE A 123 -12.08 -13.14 3.70
C ILE A 123 -12.95 -13.96 2.75
N ARG A 124 -12.36 -14.72 1.83
CA ARG A 124 -13.09 -15.59 0.90
C ARG A 124 -13.92 -16.64 1.63
N VAL A 125 -13.34 -17.32 2.60
CA VAL A 125 -14.04 -18.32 3.41
C VAL A 125 -15.23 -17.70 4.13
N SER A 126 -15.05 -16.54 4.76
CA SER A 126 -16.11 -15.81 5.45
C SER A 126 -17.26 -15.42 4.49
N SER A 127 -16.94 -14.91 3.31
CA SER A 127 -17.94 -14.57 2.29
C SER A 127 -18.71 -15.79 1.82
N SER A 128 -18.03 -16.90 1.54
CA SER A 128 -18.67 -18.16 1.11
C SER A 128 -19.59 -18.71 2.19
N VAL A 129 -19.20 -18.68 3.45
CA VAL A 129 -20.05 -19.12 4.57
C VAL A 129 -21.27 -18.24 4.70
N SER A 130 -21.13 -16.93 4.57
CA SER A 130 -22.25 -15.97 4.59
C SER A 130 -23.26 -16.24 3.47
N GLU A 131 -22.80 -16.53 2.26
CA GLU A 131 -23.63 -16.86 1.12
C GLU A 131 -24.40 -18.17 1.33
N ILE A 132 -23.74 -19.19 1.86
CA ILE A 132 -24.35 -20.48 2.19
C ILE A 132 -25.45 -20.31 3.25
N LEU A 133 -25.18 -19.56 4.31
CA LEU A 133 -26.16 -19.28 5.36
C LEU A 133 -27.35 -18.49 4.84
N ALA A 134 -27.13 -17.51 3.99
CA ALA A 134 -28.20 -16.73 3.35
C ALA A 134 -29.08 -17.61 2.47
N ALA A 135 -28.50 -18.52 1.68
CA ALA A 135 -29.23 -19.47 0.86
C ALA A 135 -30.05 -20.44 1.72
N ALA A 136 -29.49 -20.94 2.83
CA ALA A 136 -30.18 -21.83 3.76
C ALA A 136 -31.41 -21.16 4.41
N LYS A 137 -31.33 -19.87 4.71
CA LYS A 137 -32.46 -19.12 5.31
C LYS A 137 -33.63 -18.90 4.35
N LYS A 138 -33.44 -19.03 3.05
CA LYS A 138 -34.50 -18.90 2.03
C LYS A 138 -35.27 -20.19 1.79
N LEU A 139 -34.80 -21.29 2.33
CA LEU A 139 -35.46 -22.58 2.27
C LEU A 139 -36.42 -22.77 3.46
#